data_6368334c9aeeb3706ce788b5dfae7824
#
_entry.id   6368334c9aeeb3706ce788b5dfae7824
#
_cell.length_a   1.000
_cell.length_b   1.000
_cell.length_c   1.000
_cell.angle_alpha   90.00
_cell.angle_beta   90.00
_cell.angle_gamma   90.00
#
_symmetry.space_group_name_H-M   'P 1'
#
loop_
_entity.id
_entity.type
_entity.pdbx_description
1 polymer ?
#
loop_
_entity_poly.entity_id
_entity_poly.type
_entity_poly.pdbx_seq_one_letter_code
_entity_poly.pdbx_strand_id
1 'polypeptide(L)'
;AMMSAPKLGLIIIDEEHDSSYKQVDGIRYHARDVAIKRAQMLNIPIVLGTATPSLESLHNCDREHYFYYQLSRRPTRHAPPKIELVDTSNVTLVSGCSPYLLKKIDWHLEQKGQVLLFLNRRGFAPVVMCHECDWQANCNHCDSKLTLHHRINTLLCHHCGHRQMMPLTCPKCQHADIKHYGIGTEQLEQGIKWRYPDTPIIRIDRDTIASREEFAKRLAQIQSGEPCIIIGTQMIAKGHDYPAITLSAMLDADQALFSASYRASEQLVQMVFQVSGRSGRGEVKGEALLQTGYTDHPIMQSLVNQNYRDIALTILQGRKMIGFPPFARVVMFRADAMTLNEAMEKLAEIKQVLQTSVHLKQLNCIGPIPALMTRRIGRYRAQLCLFSQDTVKLRAALRETMPTLQSVKNTSTVKWVIDVDSFDI
;
A
#
# COMPACT_ATOMS: atom_id res chain seq x y z
N ALA A 1 -19.14 -9.84 -2.96
CA ALA A 1 -19.88 -9.76 -1.68
C ALA A 1 -21.37 -9.47 -1.88
N MET A 2 -21.76 -8.78 -2.95
CA MET A 2 -23.16 -8.34 -3.19
C MET A 2 -23.92 -9.21 -4.20
N MET A 3 -23.28 -10.21 -4.79
CA MET A 3 -23.94 -11.09 -5.78
C MET A 3 -25.04 -11.94 -5.14
N SER A 4 -26.16 -12.11 -5.85
CA SER A 4 -27.24 -12.99 -5.39
C SER A 4 -26.78 -14.45 -5.38
N ALA A 5 -27.01 -15.13 -4.26
CA ALA A 5 -26.68 -16.54 -4.10
C ALA A 5 -27.75 -17.17 -3.17
N PRO A 6 -28.85 -17.72 -3.73
CA PRO A 6 -30.01 -18.13 -2.94
C PRO A 6 -29.74 -19.29 -1.96
N LYS A 7 -28.69 -20.09 -2.19
CA LYS A 7 -28.31 -21.22 -1.32
C LYS A 7 -26.90 -21.03 -0.74
N LEU A 8 -26.55 -19.78 -0.36
CA LEU A 8 -25.24 -19.49 0.21
C LEU A 8 -25.11 -20.14 1.61
N GLY A 9 -24.16 -21.04 1.77
CA GLY A 9 -23.92 -21.78 3.03
C GLY A 9 -22.59 -21.43 3.70
N LEU A 10 -21.64 -20.81 2.97
CA LEU A 10 -20.31 -20.44 3.47
C LEU A 10 -19.77 -19.27 2.68
N ILE A 11 -19.04 -18.38 3.34
CA ILE A 11 -18.24 -17.33 2.70
C ILE A 11 -16.76 -17.55 3.08
N ILE A 12 -15.88 -17.52 2.08
CA ILE A 12 -14.42 -17.56 2.29
C ILE A 12 -13.82 -16.30 1.68
N ILE A 13 -13.00 -15.60 2.45
CA ILE A 13 -12.23 -14.44 2.01
C ILE A 13 -10.76 -14.77 2.20
N ASP A 14 -10.06 -14.92 1.10
CA ASP A 14 -8.60 -15.09 1.11
C ASP A 14 -7.90 -13.72 1.14
N GLU A 15 -6.70 -13.67 1.76
CA GLU A 15 -5.93 -12.43 1.96
C GLU A 15 -6.80 -11.28 2.51
N GLU A 16 -7.53 -11.53 3.62
CA GLU A 16 -8.56 -10.61 4.18
C GLU A 16 -8.03 -9.20 4.49
N HIS A 17 -6.71 -9.08 4.70
CA HIS A 17 -6.00 -7.83 4.97
C HIS A 17 -5.82 -6.95 3.72
N ASP A 18 -6.08 -7.51 2.52
CA ASP A 18 -5.79 -6.81 1.27
C ASP A 18 -6.61 -5.51 1.12
N SER A 19 -5.89 -4.41 0.91
CA SER A 19 -6.49 -3.09 0.71
C SER A 19 -7.42 -3.00 -0.51
N SER A 20 -7.34 -3.95 -1.46
CA SER A 20 -8.24 -4.00 -2.64
C SER A 20 -9.69 -4.33 -2.28
N TYR A 21 -9.95 -4.86 -1.09
CA TYR A 21 -11.30 -5.04 -0.58
C TYR A 21 -11.99 -3.72 -0.21
N LYS A 22 -11.25 -2.62 -0.06
CA LYS A 22 -11.80 -1.29 0.15
C LYS A 22 -12.09 -0.60 -1.18
N GLN A 23 -13.37 -0.38 -1.46
CA GLN A 23 -13.81 0.44 -2.59
C GLN A 23 -13.48 1.91 -2.33
N VAL A 24 -12.76 2.55 -3.25
CA VAL A 24 -12.33 3.95 -3.11
C VAL A 24 -13.16 4.92 -3.96
N ASP A 25 -13.90 4.40 -4.94
CA ASP A 25 -14.77 5.18 -5.83
C ASP A 25 -16.24 4.78 -5.66
N GLY A 26 -17.15 5.70 -5.93
CA GLY A 26 -18.59 5.46 -5.77
C GLY A 26 -18.99 5.21 -4.32
N ILE A 27 -19.73 4.13 -4.08
CA ILE A 27 -20.08 3.69 -2.71
C ILE A 27 -18.86 3.09 -2.04
N ARG A 28 -18.30 3.81 -1.07
CA ARG A 28 -17.04 3.45 -0.39
C ARG A 28 -17.29 2.45 0.73
N TYR A 29 -17.38 1.19 0.39
CA TYR A 29 -17.52 0.09 1.33
C TYR A 29 -16.26 -0.77 1.40
N HIS A 30 -16.11 -1.54 2.48
CA HIS A 30 -15.11 -2.59 2.58
C HIS A 30 -15.78 -3.94 2.30
N ALA A 31 -15.36 -4.64 1.26
CA ALA A 31 -16.03 -5.88 0.81
C ALA A 31 -15.96 -6.99 1.88
N ARG A 32 -14.86 -7.07 2.66
CA ARG A 32 -14.74 -7.97 3.80
C ARG A 32 -15.85 -7.71 4.83
N ASP A 33 -16.03 -6.45 5.23
CA ASP A 33 -16.99 -6.09 6.28
C ASP A 33 -18.44 -6.30 5.81
N VAL A 34 -18.72 -6.02 4.52
CA VAL A 34 -20.01 -6.34 3.91
C VAL A 34 -20.26 -7.85 3.91
N ALA A 35 -19.24 -8.66 3.59
CA ALA A 35 -19.36 -10.12 3.60
C ALA A 35 -19.58 -10.67 5.01
N ILE A 36 -18.88 -10.13 6.02
CA ILE A 36 -19.09 -10.48 7.44
C ILE A 36 -20.54 -10.16 7.85
N LYS A 37 -21.02 -8.94 7.50
CA LYS A 37 -22.40 -8.56 7.82
C LYS A 37 -23.42 -9.45 7.12
N ARG A 38 -23.17 -9.81 5.87
CA ARG A 38 -24.02 -10.74 5.11
C ARG A 38 -24.05 -12.14 5.74
N ALA A 39 -22.90 -12.69 6.13
CA ALA A 39 -22.80 -13.97 6.81
C ALA A 39 -23.61 -13.97 8.12
N GLN A 40 -23.48 -12.90 8.91
CA GLN A 40 -24.26 -12.70 10.13
C GLN A 40 -25.77 -12.65 9.88
N MET A 41 -26.21 -11.92 8.83
CA MET A 41 -27.64 -11.81 8.49
C MET A 41 -28.24 -13.14 8.00
N LEU A 42 -27.43 -13.96 7.32
CA LEU A 42 -27.86 -15.26 6.81
C LEU A 42 -27.60 -16.40 7.81
N ASN A 43 -27.01 -16.09 8.95
CA ASN A 43 -26.60 -17.08 9.97
C ASN A 43 -25.75 -18.22 9.39
N ILE A 44 -24.77 -17.88 8.55
CA ILE A 44 -23.84 -18.82 7.92
C ILE A 44 -22.40 -18.52 8.36
N PRO A 45 -21.50 -19.52 8.35
CA PRO A 45 -20.11 -19.30 8.67
C PRO A 45 -19.39 -18.44 7.62
N ILE A 46 -18.37 -17.69 8.08
CA ILE A 46 -17.42 -16.98 7.24
C ILE A 46 -16.01 -17.30 7.70
N VAL A 47 -15.10 -17.56 6.75
CA VAL A 47 -13.68 -17.82 6.99
C VAL A 47 -12.86 -16.68 6.39
N LEU A 48 -12.01 -16.07 7.20
CA LEU A 48 -11.05 -15.04 6.80
C LEU A 48 -9.66 -15.68 6.78
N GLY A 49 -9.11 -15.93 5.58
CA GLY A 49 -7.81 -16.55 5.40
C GLY A 49 -6.72 -15.49 5.17
N THR A 50 -5.58 -15.63 5.83
CA THR A 50 -4.40 -14.77 5.61
C THR A 50 -3.19 -15.27 6.37
N ALA A 51 -1.99 -14.98 5.85
CA ALA A 51 -0.73 -15.16 6.56
C ALA A 51 -0.39 -13.96 7.47
N THR A 52 -0.98 -12.80 7.17
CA THR A 52 -0.71 -11.51 7.83
C THR A 52 -2.03 -10.81 8.18
N PRO A 53 -2.77 -11.28 9.22
CA PRO A 53 -4.08 -10.75 9.57
C PRO A 53 -4.07 -9.23 9.75
N SER A 54 -5.15 -8.57 9.32
CA SER A 54 -5.33 -7.14 9.59
C SER A 54 -5.44 -6.89 11.10
N LEU A 55 -5.04 -5.71 11.55
CA LEU A 55 -5.14 -5.34 12.97
C LEU A 55 -6.58 -5.31 13.44
N GLU A 56 -7.54 -5.01 12.56
CA GLU A 56 -8.98 -5.11 12.85
C GLU A 56 -9.40 -6.55 13.14
N SER A 57 -8.94 -7.52 12.35
CA SER A 57 -9.26 -8.94 12.56
C SER A 57 -8.62 -9.47 13.84
N LEU A 58 -7.35 -9.15 14.10
CA LEU A 58 -6.68 -9.51 15.35
C LEU A 58 -7.40 -8.92 16.58
N HIS A 59 -7.78 -7.65 16.52
CA HIS A 59 -8.53 -7.00 17.60
C HIS A 59 -9.89 -7.67 17.85
N ASN A 60 -10.58 -8.12 16.79
CA ASN A 60 -11.84 -8.86 16.95
C ASN A 60 -11.62 -10.27 17.52
N CYS A 61 -10.48 -10.91 17.25
CA CYS A 61 -10.10 -12.15 17.91
C CYS A 61 -9.84 -11.95 19.41
N ASP A 62 -9.09 -10.90 19.78
CA ASP A 62 -8.81 -10.57 21.19
C ASP A 62 -10.08 -10.22 21.99
N ARG A 63 -11.13 -9.75 21.32
CA ARG A 63 -12.44 -9.49 21.89
C ARG A 63 -13.40 -10.69 21.84
N GLU A 64 -12.92 -11.84 21.42
CA GLU A 64 -13.73 -13.07 21.27
C GLU A 64 -14.92 -12.94 20.29
N HIS A 65 -14.87 -11.93 19.41
CA HIS A 65 -15.84 -11.78 18.33
C HIS A 65 -15.53 -12.73 17.14
N TYR A 66 -14.24 -13.12 16.97
CA TYR A 66 -13.79 -14.07 15.96
C TYR A 66 -13.00 -15.18 16.63
N PHE A 67 -13.12 -16.39 16.10
CA PHE A 67 -12.25 -17.50 16.45
C PHE A 67 -10.94 -17.39 15.68
N TYR A 68 -9.81 -17.59 16.36
CA TYR A 68 -8.50 -17.57 15.75
C TYR A 68 -7.95 -18.98 15.61
N TYR A 69 -7.66 -19.38 14.37
CA TYR A 69 -7.05 -20.67 14.06
C TYR A 69 -5.72 -20.44 13.35
N GLN A 70 -4.66 -21.04 13.84
CA GLN A 70 -3.33 -20.95 13.25
C GLN A 70 -2.91 -22.27 12.62
N LEU A 71 -2.65 -22.26 11.32
CA LEU A 71 -2.04 -23.38 10.61
C LEU A 71 -0.54 -23.36 10.88
N SER A 72 -0.08 -24.12 11.90
CA SER A 72 1.31 -24.14 12.35
C SER A 72 2.21 -25.03 11.48
N ARG A 73 1.63 -25.99 10.77
CA ARG A 73 2.40 -26.89 9.89
C ARG A 73 2.44 -26.35 8.48
N ARG A 74 3.65 -26.08 7.99
CA ARG A 74 3.85 -25.76 6.57
C ARG A 74 3.83 -27.03 5.73
N PRO A 75 3.34 -27.00 4.49
CA PRO A 75 3.46 -28.11 3.54
C PRO A 75 4.91 -28.30 3.07
N THR A 76 5.78 -27.28 3.25
CA THR A 76 7.20 -27.30 2.84
C THR A 76 8.11 -27.82 3.96
N ARG A 77 9.24 -28.47 3.59
CA ARG A 77 10.20 -29.04 4.53
C ARG A 77 11.01 -28.02 5.33
N HIS A 78 11.12 -26.79 4.83
CA HIS A 78 11.95 -25.73 5.42
C HIS A 78 11.15 -24.73 6.25
N ALA A 79 11.77 -24.24 7.31
CA ALA A 79 11.27 -23.11 8.07
C ALA A 79 11.23 -21.85 7.17
N PRO A 80 10.36 -20.84 7.48
CA PRO A 80 10.39 -19.57 6.78
C PRO A 80 11.80 -18.97 6.81
N PRO A 81 12.22 -18.29 5.72
CA PRO A 81 13.48 -17.58 5.72
C PRO A 81 13.48 -16.52 6.83
N LYS A 82 14.63 -16.40 7.51
CA LYS A 82 14.85 -15.26 8.40
C LYS A 82 15.08 -14.02 7.57
N ILE A 83 14.50 -12.91 8.01
CA ILE A 83 14.69 -11.60 7.38
C ILE A 83 16.04 -11.07 7.86
N GLU A 84 16.91 -10.72 6.93
CA GLU A 84 18.21 -10.09 7.17
C GLU A 84 18.12 -8.62 6.71
N LEU A 85 18.49 -7.68 7.61
CA LEU A 85 18.59 -6.27 7.25
C LEU A 85 19.92 -6.01 6.58
N VAL A 86 19.88 -5.27 5.49
CA VAL A 86 21.07 -4.82 4.76
C VAL A 86 21.14 -3.30 4.89
N ASP A 87 22.11 -2.79 5.64
CA ASP A 87 22.34 -1.36 5.83
C ASP A 87 22.78 -0.71 4.51
N THR A 88 22.03 0.30 4.11
CA THR A 88 22.29 1.11 2.90
C THR A 88 22.67 2.55 3.18
N SER A 89 22.78 2.96 4.46
CA SER A 89 23.02 4.34 4.87
C SER A 89 24.33 4.93 4.33
N ASN A 90 25.38 4.10 4.28
CA ASN A 90 26.72 4.51 3.87
C ASN A 90 27.25 3.73 2.65
N VAL A 91 26.37 3.20 1.82
CA VAL A 91 26.73 2.33 0.70
C VAL A 91 26.25 2.91 -0.63
N THR A 92 27.13 2.97 -1.62
CA THR A 92 26.75 3.31 -2.99
C THR A 92 25.94 2.14 -3.60
N LEU A 93 24.69 2.41 -3.93
CA LEU A 93 23.81 1.43 -4.57
C LEU A 93 24.04 1.44 -6.09
N VAL A 94 24.17 0.26 -6.67
CA VAL A 94 24.20 0.06 -8.13
C VAL A 94 22.81 -0.39 -8.56
N SER A 95 22.14 0.46 -9.34
CA SER A 95 20.74 0.21 -9.76
C SER A 95 19.83 -0.17 -8.58
N GLY A 96 20.07 0.43 -7.40
CA GLY A 96 19.32 0.19 -6.17
C GLY A 96 19.67 -1.06 -5.38
N CYS A 97 20.64 -1.79 -5.83
CA CYS A 97 21.16 -2.95 -5.12
C CYS A 97 22.46 -2.60 -4.42
N SER A 98 22.58 -2.99 -3.15
CA SER A 98 23.84 -2.91 -2.41
C SER A 98 24.84 -3.95 -2.95
N PRO A 99 26.15 -3.73 -2.78
CA PRO A 99 27.17 -4.72 -3.15
C PRO A 99 26.94 -6.09 -2.46
N TYR A 100 26.40 -6.07 -1.24
CA TYR A 100 26.07 -7.30 -0.53
C TYR A 100 24.92 -8.04 -1.21
N LEU A 101 23.84 -7.35 -1.57
CA LEU A 101 22.73 -7.96 -2.31
C LEU A 101 23.18 -8.50 -3.66
N LEU A 102 24.05 -7.79 -4.40
CA LEU A 102 24.56 -8.26 -5.69
C LEU A 102 25.35 -9.58 -5.53
N LYS A 103 26.19 -9.71 -4.50
CA LYS A 103 26.88 -10.98 -4.19
C LYS A 103 25.90 -12.11 -3.89
N LYS A 104 24.81 -11.81 -3.18
CA LYS A 104 23.77 -12.80 -2.91
C LYS A 104 23.02 -13.22 -4.17
N ILE A 105 22.74 -12.27 -5.07
CA ILE A 105 22.14 -12.59 -6.37
C ILE A 105 23.06 -13.52 -7.16
N ASP A 106 24.35 -13.19 -7.26
CA ASP A 106 25.36 -14.01 -7.95
C ASP A 106 25.32 -15.46 -7.39
N TRP A 107 25.40 -15.62 -6.08
CA TRP A 107 25.39 -16.93 -5.42
C TRP A 107 24.11 -17.73 -5.70
N HIS A 108 22.91 -17.11 -5.58
CA HIS A 108 21.66 -17.81 -5.81
C HIS A 108 21.44 -18.22 -7.28
N LEU A 109 21.93 -17.43 -8.23
CA LEU A 109 21.88 -17.78 -9.65
C LEU A 109 22.83 -18.93 -9.98
N GLU A 110 24.04 -18.95 -9.37
CA GLU A 110 24.98 -20.08 -9.50
C GLU A 110 24.38 -21.38 -8.95
N GLN A 111 23.57 -21.31 -7.89
CA GLN A 111 22.81 -22.44 -7.36
C GLN A 111 21.54 -22.77 -8.17
N LYS A 112 21.38 -22.19 -9.36
CA LYS A 112 20.21 -22.36 -10.24
C LYS A 112 18.88 -21.95 -9.58
N GLY A 113 18.92 -21.06 -8.60
CA GLY A 113 17.73 -20.51 -7.95
C GLY A 113 17.15 -19.31 -8.71
N GLN A 114 15.91 -18.97 -8.38
CA GLN A 114 15.28 -17.74 -8.84
C GLN A 114 15.42 -16.65 -7.78
N VAL A 115 15.60 -15.41 -8.21
CA VAL A 115 15.75 -14.23 -7.35
C VAL A 115 14.58 -13.28 -7.56
N LEU A 116 13.90 -12.90 -6.46
CA LEU A 116 12.85 -11.89 -6.47
C LEU A 116 13.39 -10.56 -5.93
N LEU A 117 13.42 -9.55 -6.78
CA LEU A 117 13.70 -8.16 -6.42
C LEU A 117 12.36 -7.41 -6.32
N PHE A 118 11.96 -7.09 -5.11
CA PHE A 118 10.69 -6.44 -4.82
C PHE A 118 10.87 -4.95 -4.59
N LEU A 119 10.09 -4.14 -5.31
CA LEU A 119 10.00 -2.70 -5.12
C LEU A 119 8.64 -2.32 -4.55
N ASN A 120 8.64 -1.59 -3.42
CA ASN A 120 7.43 -1.04 -2.85
C ASN A 120 7.00 0.24 -3.58
N ARG A 121 6.28 0.09 -4.70
CA ARG A 121 5.91 1.22 -5.58
C ARG A 121 4.71 2.06 -5.09
N ARG A 122 4.19 1.88 -3.87
CA ARG A 122 3.11 2.73 -3.38
C ARG A 122 3.67 4.03 -2.81
N GLY A 123 3.74 5.08 -3.65
CA GLY A 123 3.89 6.46 -3.22
C GLY A 123 5.08 7.25 -3.74
N PHE A 124 6.14 6.60 -4.25
CA PHE A 124 7.28 7.32 -4.79
C PHE A 124 7.75 6.75 -6.12
N ALA A 125 7.33 7.41 -7.16
CA ALA A 125 7.96 7.30 -8.46
C ALA A 125 9.30 8.07 -8.42
N PRO A 126 10.33 7.70 -9.22
CA PRO A 126 11.58 8.44 -9.30
C PRO A 126 11.29 9.91 -9.51
N VAL A 127 11.79 10.75 -8.61
CA VAL A 127 11.60 12.20 -8.69
C VAL A 127 12.72 12.78 -9.53
N VAL A 128 12.35 13.58 -10.51
CA VAL A 128 13.32 14.36 -11.29
C VAL A 128 13.59 15.67 -10.57
N MET A 129 14.84 15.91 -10.22
CA MET A 129 15.26 17.11 -9.50
C MET A 129 16.60 17.67 -10.02
N CYS A 130 16.79 18.95 -9.81
CA CYS A 130 18.04 19.63 -10.09
C CYS A 130 18.94 19.61 -8.85
N HIS A 131 20.20 19.23 -9.03
CA HIS A 131 21.17 19.16 -7.94
C HIS A 131 21.61 20.53 -7.40
N GLU A 132 21.53 21.56 -8.25
CA GLU A 132 22.04 22.92 -7.90
C GLU A 132 21.02 23.75 -7.11
N CYS A 133 19.71 23.58 -7.39
CA CYS A 133 18.69 24.44 -6.81
C CYS A 133 17.50 23.70 -6.20
N ASP A 134 17.59 22.39 -6.06
CA ASP A 134 16.56 21.50 -5.52
C ASP A 134 15.21 21.60 -6.23
N TRP A 135 15.20 22.14 -7.47
CA TRP A 135 13.97 22.11 -8.28
C TRP A 135 13.53 20.67 -8.52
N GLN A 136 12.25 20.42 -8.38
CA GLN A 136 11.64 19.11 -8.60
C GLN A 136 10.56 19.21 -9.65
N ALA A 137 10.49 18.19 -10.51
CA ALA A 137 9.45 18.09 -11.52
C ALA A 137 8.08 17.80 -10.87
N ASN A 138 7.29 18.84 -10.70
CA ASN A 138 5.94 18.76 -10.12
C ASN A 138 4.89 18.67 -11.23
N CYS A 139 3.79 18.01 -10.94
CA CYS A 139 2.64 18.00 -11.82
C CYS A 139 1.92 19.36 -11.80
N ASN A 140 1.55 19.86 -12.98
CA ASN A 140 0.80 21.12 -13.09
C ASN A 140 -0.67 21.00 -12.60
N HIS A 141 -1.18 19.76 -12.47
CA HIS A 141 -2.57 19.46 -12.12
C HIS A 141 -2.74 18.81 -10.75
N CYS A 142 -1.65 18.38 -10.11
CA CYS A 142 -1.68 17.68 -8.82
C CYS A 142 -0.50 18.13 -7.95
N ASP A 143 -0.64 17.97 -6.64
CA ASP A 143 0.48 18.14 -5.69
C ASP A 143 1.35 16.88 -5.63
N SER A 144 1.65 16.29 -6.78
CA SER A 144 2.49 15.12 -6.91
C SER A 144 3.70 15.38 -7.79
N LYS A 145 4.74 14.62 -7.56
CA LYS A 145 5.92 14.64 -8.42
C LYS A 145 5.63 13.89 -9.72
N LEU A 146 6.31 14.32 -10.78
CA LEU A 146 6.29 13.62 -12.06
C LEU A 146 7.38 12.56 -12.09
N THR A 147 7.06 11.43 -12.70
CA THR A 147 7.96 10.29 -12.86
C THR A 147 8.53 10.27 -14.26
N LEU A 148 9.85 10.08 -14.38
CA LEU A 148 10.49 9.89 -15.67
C LEU A 148 10.26 8.46 -16.19
N HIS A 149 9.66 8.34 -17.37
CA HIS A 149 9.59 7.11 -18.16
C HIS A 149 10.69 7.14 -19.21
N HIS A 150 11.80 6.47 -18.95
CA HIS A 150 13.02 6.54 -19.75
C HIS A 150 12.81 6.14 -21.22
N ARG A 151 12.01 5.08 -21.49
CA ARG A 151 11.75 4.58 -22.85
C ARG A 151 11.19 5.62 -23.82
N ILE A 152 10.40 6.56 -23.29
CA ILE A 152 9.70 7.59 -24.06
C ILE A 152 10.20 9.01 -23.71
N ASN A 153 11.21 9.11 -22.87
CA ASN A 153 11.77 10.38 -22.34
C ASN A 153 10.70 11.39 -21.90
N THR A 154 9.68 10.89 -21.18
CA THR A 154 8.49 11.64 -20.80
C THR A 154 8.28 11.57 -19.29
N LEU A 155 7.97 12.70 -18.69
CA LEU A 155 7.54 12.85 -17.32
C LEU A 155 6.04 12.58 -17.24
N LEU A 156 5.60 11.64 -16.40
CA LEU A 156 4.21 11.22 -16.22
C LEU A 156 3.74 11.43 -14.79
N CYS A 157 2.55 11.99 -14.62
CA CYS A 157 1.85 11.99 -13.34
C CYS A 157 0.99 10.72 -13.21
N HIS A 158 1.33 9.84 -12.26
CA HIS A 158 0.54 8.62 -12.01
C HIS A 158 -0.82 8.85 -11.35
N HIS A 159 -1.14 10.10 -10.93
CA HIS A 159 -2.44 10.44 -10.35
C HIS A 159 -3.45 10.95 -11.36
N CYS A 160 -3.01 11.74 -12.36
CA CYS A 160 -3.92 12.35 -13.33
C CYS A 160 -3.60 11.99 -14.78
N GLY A 161 -2.50 11.30 -15.03
CA GLY A 161 -2.06 10.95 -16.39
C GLY A 161 -1.42 12.12 -17.16
N HIS A 162 -1.22 13.31 -16.52
CA HIS A 162 -0.54 14.43 -17.16
C HIS A 162 0.87 14.02 -17.63
N ARG A 163 1.22 14.42 -18.86
CA ARG A 163 2.50 14.12 -19.50
C ARG A 163 3.19 15.40 -19.91
N GLN A 164 4.50 15.47 -19.73
CA GLN A 164 5.36 16.51 -20.27
C GLN A 164 6.72 15.93 -20.64
N MET A 165 7.41 16.55 -21.59
CA MET A 165 8.75 16.14 -21.96
C MET A 165 9.74 16.39 -20.83
N MET A 166 10.78 15.56 -20.73
CA MET A 166 11.91 15.81 -19.85
C MET A 166 12.62 17.09 -20.28
N PRO A 167 12.76 18.11 -19.42
CA PRO A 167 13.50 19.31 -19.78
C PRO A 167 14.99 19.01 -19.93
N LEU A 168 15.66 19.65 -20.89
CA LEU A 168 17.10 19.49 -21.11
C LEU A 168 17.92 20.22 -20.06
N THR A 169 17.40 21.34 -19.55
CA THR A 169 18.00 22.15 -18.49
C THR A 169 16.97 22.43 -17.40
N CYS A 170 17.45 22.73 -16.20
CA CYS A 170 16.59 23.06 -15.09
C CYS A 170 15.72 24.30 -15.40
N PRO A 171 14.40 24.24 -15.34
CA PRO A 171 13.53 25.38 -15.60
C PRO A 171 13.74 26.55 -14.63
N LYS A 172 14.33 26.28 -13.43
CA LYS A 172 14.56 27.29 -12.38
C LYS A 172 15.91 27.97 -12.48
N CYS A 173 17.02 27.20 -12.65
CA CYS A 173 18.39 27.75 -12.63
C CYS A 173 19.17 27.54 -13.93
N GLN A 174 18.55 26.96 -14.97
CA GLN A 174 19.14 26.67 -16.28
C GLN A 174 20.32 25.69 -16.28
N HIS A 175 20.66 25.09 -15.13
CA HIS A 175 21.73 24.10 -15.03
C HIS A 175 21.37 22.82 -15.78
N ALA A 176 22.35 22.20 -16.44
CA ALA A 176 22.12 21.01 -17.27
C ALA A 176 22.03 19.71 -16.46
N ASP A 177 22.48 19.71 -15.20
CA ASP A 177 22.53 18.49 -14.37
C ASP A 177 21.18 18.25 -13.65
N ILE A 178 20.20 17.76 -14.40
CA ILE A 178 18.94 17.28 -13.86
C ILE A 178 19.02 15.77 -13.68
N LYS A 179 18.94 15.31 -12.44
CA LYS A 179 18.99 13.88 -12.10
C LYS A 179 17.64 13.38 -11.63
N HIS A 180 17.42 12.10 -11.79
CA HIS A 180 16.28 11.42 -11.20
C HIS A 180 16.74 10.67 -9.94
N TYR A 181 15.98 10.84 -8.87
CA TYR A 181 16.19 10.16 -7.60
C TYR A 181 15.08 9.13 -7.36
N GLY A 182 15.47 8.01 -6.79
CA GLY A 182 14.60 6.87 -6.59
C GLY A 182 14.73 5.85 -7.71
N ILE A 183 14.39 4.61 -7.41
CA ILE A 183 14.54 3.51 -8.34
C ILE A 183 13.16 3.09 -8.83
N GLY A 184 12.92 3.26 -10.13
CA GLY A 184 11.77 2.66 -10.80
C GLY A 184 12.06 1.22 -11.23
N THR A 185 11.02 0.43 -11.39
CA THR A 185 11.15 -0.95 -11.90
C THR A 185 11.85 -1.02 -13.26
N GLU A 186 11.68 0.00 -14.10
CA GLU A 186 12.32 0.09 -15.41
C GLU A 186 13.83 0.33 -15.31
N GLN A 187 14.25 1.23 -14.43
CA GLN A 187 15.65 1.52 -14.19
C GLN A 187 16.37 0.35 -13.51
N LEU A 188 15.71 -0.28 -12.55
CA LEU A 188 16.21 -1.51 -11.94
C LEU A 188 16.40 -2.61 -13.00
N GLU A 189 15.40 -2.81 -13.87
CA GLU A 189 15.47 -3.78 -14.97
C GLU A 189 16.67 -3.52 -15.90
N GLN A 190 16.88 -2.26 -16.31
CA GLN A 190 17.99 -1.90 -17.19
C GLN A 190 19.35 -2.15 -16.53
N GLY A 191 19.51 -1.75 -15.26
CA GLY A 191 20.76 -1.94 -14.54
C GLY A 191 21.06 -3.41 -14.25
N ILE A 192 20.05 -4.18 -13.87
CA ILE A 192 20.18 -5.63 -13.69
C ILE A 192 20.51 -6.32 -15.00
N LYS A 193 19.87 -5.93 -16.12
CA LYS A 193 20.16 -6.48 -17.44
C LYS A 193 21.57 -6.21 -17.92
N TRP A 194 22.10 -5.03 -17.61
CA TRP A 194 23.48 -4.70 -17.93
C TRP A 194 24.47 -5.58 -17.16
N ARG A 195 24.19 -5.88 -15.89
CA ARG A 195 25.07 -6.75 -15.07
C ARG A 195 24.89 -8.23 -15.35
N TYR A 196 23.69 -8.67 -15.71
CA TYR A 196 23.34 -10.07 -15.95
C TYR A 196 22.78 -10.27 -17.36
N PRO A 197 23.62 -10.07 -18.42
CA PRO A 197 23.14 -10.08 -19.81
C PRO A 197 22.58 -11.45 -20.24
N ASP A 198 23.12 -12.55 -19.67
CA ASP A 198 22.75 -13.91 -20.02
C ASP A 198 21.62 -14.48 -19.12
N THR A 199 21.19 -13.75 -18.09
CA THR A 199 20.14 -14.22 -17.17
C THR A 199 18.78 -13.64 -17.61
N PRO A 200 17.73 -14.48 -17.74
CA PRO A 200 16.39 -14.01 -18.02
C PRO A 200 15.88 -13.07 -16.92
N ILE A 201 15.35 -11.91 -17.32
CA ILE A 201 14.75 -10.94 -16.40
C ILE A 201 13.26 -10.84 -16.69
N ILE A 202 12.44 -11.10 -15.68
CA ILE A 202 10.98 -11.12 -15.81
C ILE A 202 10.42 -10.00 -14.94
N ARG A 203 9.93 -8.91 -15.56
CA ARG A 203 9.33 -7.79 -14.86
C ARG A 203 7.81 -7.94 -14.79
N ILE A 204 7.25 -7.86 -13.56
CA ILE A 204 5.81 -7.91 -13.29
C ILE A 204 5.38 -6.65 -12.52
N ASP A 205 4.87 -5.68 -13.25
CA ASP A 205 4.23 -4.49 -12.70
C ASP A 205 3.03 -4.04 -13.58
N ARG A 206 2.28 -3.04 -13.10
CA ARG A 206 1.09 -2.56 -13.82
C ARG A 206 1.40 -1.96 -15.20
N ASP A 207 2.60 -1.46 -15.42
CA ASP A 207 2.96 -0.78 -16.66
C ASP A 207 3.39 -1.77 -17.74
N THR A 208 3.82 -2.96 -17.34
CA THR A 208 4.29 -4.01 -18.25
C THR A 208 3.23 -5.05 -18.58
N ILE A 209 2.12 -5.10 -17.84
CA ILE A 209 1.06 -6.09 -18.06
C ILE A 209 -0.13 -5.40 -18.72
N ALA A 210 -0.18 -5.47 -20.04
CA ALA A 210 -1.28 -4.92 -20.84
C ALA A 210 -2.51 -5.85 -20.89
N SER A 211 -2.32 -7.17 -20.72
CA SER A 211 -3.38 -8.18 -20.84
C SER A 211 -3.23 -9.33 -19.83
N ARG A 212 -4.32 -10.06 -19.62
CA ARG A 212 -4.30 -11.31 -18.83
C ARG A 212 -3.41 -12.38 -19.44
N GLU A 213 -3.33 -12.44 -20.74
CA GLU A 213 -2.53 -13.42 -21.49
C GLU A 213 -1.03 -13.15 -21.28
N GLU A 214 -0.61 -11.88 -21.34
CA GLU A 214 0.77 -11.50 -21.06
C GLU A 214 1.17 -11.81 -19.62
N PHE A 215 0.27 -11.56 -18.67
CA PHE A 215 0.48 -11.94 -17.28
C PHE A 215 0.65 -13.45 -17.12
N ALA A 216 -0.25 -14.25 -17.73
CA ALA A 216 -0.18 -15.71 -17.67
C ALA A 216 1.11 -16.25 -18.31
N LYS A 217 1.58 -15.66 -19.41
CA LYS A 217 2.85 -16.03 -20.07
C LYS A 217 4.04 -15.79 -19.13
N ARG A 218 4.12 -14.64 -18.48
CA ARG A 218 5.21 -14.33 -17.53
C ARG A 218 5.16 -15.22 -16.29
N LEU A 219 3.97 -15.51 -15.79
CA LEU A 219 3.81 -16.48 -14.70
C LEU A 219 4.29 -17.87 -15.08
N ALA A 220 3.96 -18.36 -16.28
CA ALA A 220 4.43 -19.64 -16.78
C ALA A 220 5.96 -19.69 -16.87
N GLN A 221 6.61 -18.60 -17.29
CA GLN A 221 8.07 -18.50 -17.31
C GLN A 221 8.68 -18.61 -15.89
N ILE A 222 8.08 -17.98 -14.87
CA ILE A 222 8.56 -18.12 -13.49
C ILE A 222 8.32 -19.54 -12.96
N GLN A 223 7.15 -20.11 -13.26
CA GLN A 223 6.76 -21.45 -12.83
C GLN A 223 7.56 -22.58 -13.49
N SER A 224 8.26 -22.31 -14.61
CA SER A 224 9.16 -23.30 -15.23
C SER A 224 10.30 -23.74 -14.30
N GLY A 225 10.63 -22.92 -13.28
CA GLY A 225 11.70 -23.18 -12.34
C GLY A 225 13.10 -22.83 -12.84
N GLU A 226 13.24 -22.42 -14.11
CA GLU A 226 14.52 -22.00 -14.68
C GLU A 226 15.10 -20.77 -13.95
N PRO A 227 16.42 -20.67 -13.78
CA PRO A 227 17.06 -19.55 -13.13
C PRO A 227 16.70 -18.22 -13.83
N CYS A 228 16.22 -17.27 -13.04
CA CYS A 228 15.86 -15.94 -13.54
C CYS A 228 15.85 -14.89 -12.41
N ILE A 229 15.89 -13.63 -12.80
CA ILE A 229 15.68 -12.51 -11.88
C ILE A 229 14.28 -11.95 -12.13
N ILE A 230 13.45 -11.97 -11.10
CA ILE A 230 12.09 -11.46 -11.12
C ILE A 230 12.10 -10.07 -10.50
N ILE A 231 11.65 -9.07 -11.25
CA ILE A 231 11.46 -7.70 -10.75
C ILE A 231 9.97 -7.47 -10.61
N GLY A 232 9.52 -7.19 -9.38
CA GLY A 232 8.10 -7.07 -9.16
C GLY A 232 7.70 -6.06 -8.10
N THR A 233 6.40 -5.73 -8.15
CA THR A 233 5.71 -4.92 -7.16
C THR A 233 4.65 -5.78 -6.47
N GLN A 234 3.66 -5.18 -5.83
CA GLN A 234 2.61 -5.90 -5.08
C GLN A 234 1.88 -7.01 -5.87
N MET A 235 1.95 -7.02 -7.21
CA MET A 235 1.31 -8.06 -8.02
C MET A 235 1.96 -9.43 -7.83
N ILE A 236 3.29 -9.49 -7.65
CA ILE A 236 4.03 -10.75 -7.47
C ILE A 236 3.95 -11.26 -6.02
N ALA A 237 3.72 -10.35 -5.06
CA ALA A 237 3.59 -10.72 -3.66
C ALA A 237 2.32 -11.51 -3.33
N LYS A 238 1.34 -11.56 -4.24
CA LYS A 238 0.01 -12.12 -4.01
C LYS A 238 -0.27 -13.38 -4.82
N GLY A 239 -0.97 -14.33 -4.19
CA GLY A 239 -1.82 -15.34 -4.84
C GLY A 239 -1.15 -16.50 -5.58
N HIS A 240 0.15 -16.48 -5.89
CA HIS A 240 0.80 -17.56 -6.65
C HIS A 240 1.90 -18.24 -5.86
N ASP A 241 2.15 -19.50 -6.14
CA ASP A 241 3.26 -20.26 -5.58
C ASP A 241 4.45 -20.27 -6.55
N TYR A 242 5.64 -20.00 -5.98
CA TYR A 242 6.90 -19.90 -6.73
C TYR A 242 7.98 -20.71 -6.00
N PRO A 243 7.98 -22.05 -6.14
CA PRO A 243 8.88 -22.91 -5.37
C PRO A 243 10.36 -22.73 -5.68
N ALA A 244 10.70 -22.24 -6.87
CA ALA A 244 12.08 -22.03 -7.29
C ALA A 244 12.70 -20.70 -6.80
N ILE A 245 11.93 -19.82 -6.15
CA ILE A 245 12.48 -18.59 -5.56
C ILE A 245 13.28 -18.96 -4.31
N THR A 246 14.59 -18.75 -4.36
CA THR A 246 15.54 -19.01 -3.27
C THR A 246 15.98 -17.73 -2.57
N LEU A 247 15.93 -16.56 -3.25
CA LEU A 247 16.20 -15.24 -2.68
C LEU A 247 15.02 -14.31 -2.92
N SER A 248 14.55 -13.65 -1.87
CA SER A 248 13.64 -12.50 -1.97
C SER A 248 14.29 -11.27 -1.36
N ALA A 249 14.39 -10.18 -2.11
CA ALA A 249 14.98 -8.94 -1.63
C ALA A 249 14.00 -7.77 -1.81
N MET A 250 13.73 -7.04 -0.72
CA MET A 250 13.00 -5.78 -0.75
C MET A 250 13.99 -4.63 -0.81
N LEU A 251 13.89 -3.78 -1.85
CA LEU A 251 14.91 -2.78 -2.17
C LEU A 251 14.68 -1.42 -1.52
N ASP A 252 13.45 -1.05 -1.23
CA ASP A 252 13.10 0.29 -0.72
C ASP A 252 12.00 0.17 0.34
N ALA A 253 12.41 -0.15 1.57
CA ALA A 253 11.50 -0.26 2.71
C ALA A 253 11.27 1.08 3.41
N ASP A 254 12.21 2.02 3.29
CA ASP A 254 12.26 3.26 4.07
C ASP A 254 11.08 4.18 3.77
N GLN A 255 10.65 4.22 2.52
CA GLN A 255 9.48 5.03 2.12
C GLN A 255 8.20 4.65 2.88
N ALA A 256 8.03 3.37 3.19
CA ALA A 256 6.88 2.92 3.96
C ALA A 256 6.97 3.31 5.43
N LEU A 257 8.18 3.42 6.00
CA LEU A 257 8.38 3.88 7.38
C LEU A 257 7.92 5.32 7.58
N PHE A 258 8.21 6.20 6.60
CA PHE A 258 7.94 7.64 6.68
C PHE A 258 6.63 8.07 6.01
N SER A 259 5.78 7.13 5.69
CA SER A 259 4.44 7.44 5.18
C SER A 259 3.56 8.10 6.25
N ALA A 260 2.84 9.15 5.88
CA ALA A 260 1.90 9.83 6.77
C ALA A 260 0.66 8.99 7.13
N SER A 261 0.45 7.84 6.48
CA SER A 261 -0.69 6.97 6.77
C SER A 261 -0.52 6.26 8.11
N TYR A 262 -1.54 6.31 8.96
CA TYR A 262 -1.54 5.56 10.22
C TYR A 262 -1.46 4.03 10.02
N ARG A 263 -1.72 3.54 8.81
CA ARG A 263 -1.60 2.13 8.43
C ARG A 263 -0.21 1.75 7.90
N ALA A 264 0.69 2.71 7.73
CA ALA A 264 1.98 2.51 7.07
C ALA A 264 2.81 1.38 7.71
N SER A 265 2.94 1.39 9.02
CA SER A 265 3.67 0.35 9.77
C SER A 265 3.05 -1.04 9.60
N GLU A 266 1.72 -1.16 9.67
CA GLU A 266 0.99 -2.40 9.43
C GLU A 266 1.24 -2.91 8.00
N GLN A 267 1.08 -2.03 7.01
CA GLN A 267 1.26 -2.38 5.60
C GLN A 267 2.71 -2.78 5.27
N LEU A 268 3.69 -2.10 5.88
CA LEU A 268 5.09 -2.47 5.73
C LEU A 268 5.35 -3.88 6.26
N VAL A 269 4.92 -4.15 7.49
CA VAL A 269 5.12 -5.47 8.12
C VAL A 269 4.42 -6.57 7.32
N GLN A 270 3.16 -6.37 6.92
CA GLN A 270 2.43 -7.31 6.06
C GLN A 270 3.21 -7.60 4.77
N MET A 271 3.68 -6.57 4.10
CA MET A 271 4.40 -6.68 2.85
C MET A 271 5.73 -7.41 3.00
N VAL A 272 6.50 -7.09 4.04
CA VAL A 272 7.79 -7.77 4.30
C VAL A 272 7.56 -9.27 4.54
N PHE A 273 6.58 -9.65 5.36
CA PHE A 273 6.26 -11.07 5.59
C PHE A 273 5.73 -11.77 4.34
N GLN A 274 4.95 -11.10 3.50
CA GLN A 274 4.47 -11.66 2.24
C GLN A 274 5.59 -11.90 1.24
N VAL A 275 6.49 -10.92 1.08
CA VAL A 275 7.62 -11.02 0.15
C VAL A 275 8.65 -12.05 0.67
N SER A 276 9.02 -12.00 1.95
CA SER A 276 9.92 -12.99 2.53
C SER A 276 9.36 -14.41 2.44
N GLY A 277 8.06 -14.57 2.60
CA GLY A 277 7.38 -15.86 2.47
C GLY A 277 7.34 -16.42 1.04
N ARG A 278 7.82 -15.69 0.03
CA ARG A 278 7.94 -16.21 -1.36
C ARG A 278 9.17 -17.07 -1.56
N SER A 279 10.27 -16.84 -0.83
CA SER A 279 11.46 -17.68 -0.91
C SER A 279 11.37 -18.93 0.00
N GLY A 280 12.08 -20.00 -0.39
CA GLY A 280 12.20 -21.23 0.40
C GLY A 280 10.93 -22.08 0.45
N ARG A 281 10.12 -22.07 -0.58
CA ARG A 281 8.94 -22.94 -0.73
C ARG A 281 9.29 -24.28 -1.40
N GLY A 282 10.42 -24.35 -2.07
CA GLY A 282 10.94 -25.56 -2.71
C GLY A 282 11.84 -26.41 -1.79
N GLU A 283 12.75 -27.14 -2.41
CA GLU A 283 13.71 -28.01 -1.72
C GLU A 283 14.91 -27.26 -1.15
N VAL A 284 15.19 -26.05 -1.64
CA VAL A 284 16.30 -25.20 -1.23
C VAL A 284 15.83 -24.21 -0.17
N LYS A 285 16.67 -24.02 0.87
CA LYS A 285 16.42 -23.03 1.92
C LYS A 285 16.40 -21.63 1.30
N GLY A 286 15.33 -20.88 1.58
CA GLY A 286 15.19 -19.51 1.11
C GLY A 286 15.93 -18.49 1.97
N GLU A 287 16.33 -17.37 1.36
CA GLU A 287 16.84 -16.18 2.04
C GLU A 287 15.92 -14.99 1.77
N ALA A 288 15.81 -14.07 2.75
CA ALA A 288 15.03 -12.85 2.64
C ALA A 288 15.86 -11.66 3.09
N LEU A 289 16.10 -10.72 2.19
CA LEU A 289 16.87 -9.50 2.45
C LEU A 289 15.98 -8.27 2.42
N LEU A 290 16.22 -7.35 3.35
CA LEU A 290 15.52 -6.07 3.43
C LEU A 290 16.56 -4.95 3.45
N GLN A 291 16.68 -4.20 2.35
CA GLN A 291 17.55 -3.03 2.27
C GLN A 291 16.88 -1.82 2.93
N THR A 292 17.60 -1.18 3.86
CA THR A 292 17.14 0.00 4.59
C THR A 292 18.33 0.85 5.05
N GLY A 293 18.17 2.16 5.07
CA GLY A 293 19.08 3.10 5.73
C GLY A 293 18.81 3.26 7.23
N TYR A 294 17.78 2.58 7.76
CA TYR A 294 17.30 2.77 9.14
C TYR A 294 17.24 1.44 9.90
N THR A 295 18.35 0.72 9.91
CA THR A 295 18.45 -0.60 10.55
C THR A 295 18.07 -0.58 12.04
N ASP A 296 18.37 0.51 12.75
CA ASP A 296 18.08 0.67 14.18
C ASP A 296 16.62 1.04 14.49
N HIS A 297 15.80 1.28 13.46
CA HIS A 297 14.39 1.61 13.67
C HIS A 297 13.64 0.43 14.33
N PRO A 298 12.83 0.68 15.41
CA PRO A 298 12.20 -0.40 16.19
C PRO A 298 11.41 -1.41 15.36
N ILE A 299 10.71 -0.96 14.32
CA ILE A 299 9.96 -1.86 13.41
C ILE A 299 10.93 -2.75 12.63
N MET A 300 12.05 -2.21 12.14
CA MET A 300 13.05 -2.99 11.40
C MET A 300 13.68 -4.07 12.30
N GLN A 301 14.05 -3.72 13.51
CA GLN A 301 14.56 -4.68 14.49
C GLN A 301 13.53 -5.76 14.85
N SER A 302 12.25 -5.37 14.96
CA SER A 302 11.17 -6.33 15.20
C SER A 302 10.98 -7.31 14.04
N LEU A 303 11.13 -6.87 12.78
CA LEU A 303 11.03 -7.74 11.60
C LEU A 303 12.07 -8.88 11.59
N VAL A 304 13.26 -8.65 12.16
CA VAL A 304 14.33 -9.67 12.26
C VAL A 304 14.06 -10.66 13.40
N ASN A 305 13.59 -10.16 14.53
CA ASN A 305 13.60 -10.87 15.80
C ASN A 305 12.25 -11.46 16.20
N GLN A 306 11.16 -11.06 15.57
CA GLN A 306 9.80 -11.41 15.98
C GLN A 306 9.00 -12.01 14.82
N ASN A 307 7.94 -12.75 15.19
CA ASN A 307 6.95 -13.18 14.21
C ASN A 307 5.93 -12.06 13.93
N TYR A 308 5.16 -12.23 12.86
CA TYR A 308 4.16 -11.25 12.44
C TYR A 308 3.19 -10.85 13.57
N ARG A 309 2.70 -11.84 14.35
CA ARG A 309 1.69 -11.60 15.38
C ARG A 309 2.20 -10.68 16.47
N ASP A 310 3.43 -10.89 16.94
CA ASP A 310 4.01 -10.10 18.03
C ASP A 310 4.22 -8.65 17.60
N ILE A 311 4.68 -8.42 16.35
CA ILE A 311 4.80 -7.07 15.78
C ILE A 311 3.43 -6.42 15.63
N ALA A 312 2.45 -7.16 15.11
CA ALA A 312 1.08 -6.67 14.94
C ALA A 312 0.45 -6.26 16.27
N LEU A 313 0.65 -7.03 17.34
CA LEU A 313 0.21 -6.69 18.70
C LEU A 313 0.88 -5.43 19.25
N THR A 314 2.18 -5.24 18.96
CA THR A 314 2.90 -4.01 19.35
C THR A 314 2.33 -2.79 18.62
N ILE A 315 2.08 -2.89 17.31
CA ILE A 315 1.45 -1.81 16.54
C ILE A 315 0.02 -1.54 17.08
N LEU A 316 -0.71 -2.58 17.43
CA LEU A 316 -2.07 -2.49 17.99
C LEU A 316 -2.06 -1.72 19.32
N GLN A 317 -1.11 -2.00 20.20
CA GLN A 317 -0.94 -1.26 21.46
C GLN A 317 -0.67 0.23 21.21
N GLY A 318 0.21 0.57 20.26
CA GLY A 318 0.44 1.96 19.86
C GLY A 318 -0.85 2.65 19.39
N ARG A 319 -1.65 1.99 18.54
CA ARG A 319 -2.95 2.53 18.08
C ARG A 319 -3.94 2.72 19.23
N LYS A 320 -3.95 1.83 20.23
CA LYS A 320 -4.77 1.95 21.42
C LYS A 320 -4.44 3.21 22.21
N MET A 321 -3.15 3.48 22.41
CA MET A 321 -2.68 4.66 23.17
C MET A 321 -3.13 5.98 22.54
N ILE A 322 -3.12 6.06 21.20
CA ILE A 322 -3.48 7.28 20.47
C ILE A 322 -4.96 7.30 20.00
N GLY A 323 -5.72 6.24 20.29
CA GLY A 323 -7.14 6.17 19.95
C GLY A 323 -7.42 6.03 18.44
N PHE A 324 -6.55 5.34 17.70
CA PHE A 324 -6.76 5.07 16.27
C PHE A 324 -7.49 3.74 16.01
N PRO A 325 -8.04 3.53 14.80
CA PRO A 325 -8.63 2.26 14.43
C PRO A 325 -7.67 1.07 14.68
N PRO A 326 -8.17 -0.04 15.25
CA PRO A 326 -9.57 -0.44 15.45
C PRO A 326 -10.21 0.04 16.76
N PHE A 327 -9.52 0.77 17.63
CA PHE A 327 -10.03 1.25 18.95
C PHE A 327 -10.97 2.45 18.81
N ALA A 328 -10.90 3.17 17.71
CA ALA A 328 -11.89 4.17 17.31
C ALA A 328 -12.43 3.86 15.92
N ARG A 329 -13.53 4.50 15.56
CA ARG A 329 -14.04 4.55 14.19
C ARG A 329 -13.78 5.93 13.62
N VAL A 330 -13.50 5.98 12.34
CA VAL A 330 -13.24 7.21 11.62
C VAL A 330 -14.23 7.35 10.48
N VAL A 331 -14.90 8.50 10.44
CA VAL A 331 -15.74 8.87 9.30
C VAL A 331 -15.13 10.12 8.68
N MET A 332 -14.74 10.02 7.43
CA MET A 332 -14.15 11.12 6.69
C MET A 332 -15.14 11.67 5.69
N PHE A 333 -15.35 12.97 5.73
CA PHE A 333 -16.00 13.73 4.68
C PHE A 333 -14.91 14.39 3.84
N ARG A 334 -14.97 14.19 2.54
CA ARG A 334 -14.03 14.78 1.57
C ARG A 334 -14.80 15.66 0.62
N ALA A 335 -14.27 16.85 0.34
CA ALA A 335 -14.79 17.74 -0.69
C ALA A 335 -13.72 18.01 -1.75
N ASP A 336 -14.12 17.98 -3.02
CA ASP A 336 -13.31 18.32 -4.18
C ASP A 336 -13.98 19.51 -4.89
N ALA A 337 -13.23 20.62 -5.09
CA ALA A 337 -13.75 21.84 -5.70
C ALA A 337 -12.76 22.48 -6.67
N MET A 338 -13.16 23.55 -7.35
CA MET A 338 -12.26 24.30 -8.23
C MET A 338 -11.27 25.16 -7.44
N THR A 339 -11.63 25.57 -6.23
CA THR A 339 -10.78 26.28 -5.28
C THR A 339 -10.76 25.59 -3.92
N LEU A 340 -9.70 25.82 -3.15
CA LEU A 340 -9.61 25.26 -1.80
C LEU A 340 -10.68 25.83 -0.87
N ASN A 341 -11.00 27.14 -1.02
CA ASN A 341 -12.03 27.81 -0.22
C ASN A 341 -13.39 27.16 -0.41
N GLU A 342 -13.82 26.90 -1.65
CA GLU A 342 -15.10 26.23 -1.93
C GLU A 342 -15.17 24.83 -1.29
N ALA A 343 -14.06 24.07 -1.31
CA ALA A 343 -13.99 22.76 -0.66
C ALA A 343 -14.10 22.88 0.87
N MET A 344 -13.43 23.87 1.47
CA MET A 344 -13.46 24.16 2.91
C MET A 344 -14.85 24.63 3.35
N GLU A 345 -15.48 25.54 2.61
CA GLU A 345 -16.83 26.06 2.87
C GLU A 345 -17.87 24.93 2.81
N LYS A 346 -17.78 24.04 1.80
CA LYS A 346 -18.66 22.87 1.70
C LYS A 346 -18.55 21.97 2.92
N LEU A 347 -17.33 21.71 3.42
CA LEU A 347 -17.14 20.92 4.63
C LEU A 347 -17.53 21.65 5.90
N ALA A 348 -17.47 22.99 5.93
CA ALA A 348 -18.00 23.80 7.03
C ALA A 348 -19.53 23.69 7.09
N GLU A 349 -20.23 23.74 5.95
CA GLU A 349 -21.68 23.49 5.84
C GLU A 349 -22.02 22.08 6.40
N ILE A 350 -21.30 21.05 5.97
CA ILE A 350 -21.46 19.68 6.47
C ILE A 350 -21.21 19.62 7.99
N LYS A 351 -20.17 20.28 8.49
CA LYS A 351 -19.88 20.35 9.92
C LYS A 351 -21.01 20.96 10.72
N GLN A 352 -21.62 22.04 10.23
CA GLN A 352 -22.81 22.67 10.86
C GLN A 352 -23.97 21.69 10.94
N VAL A 353 -24.28 20.96 9.85
CA VAL A 353 -25.31 19.92 9.84
C VAL A 353 -24.99 18.83 10.88
N LEU A 354 -23.75 18.37 10.93
CA LEU A 354 -23.33 17.37 11.91
C LEU A 354 -23.50 17.86 13.35
N GLN A 355 -23.21 19.13 13.63
CA GLN A 355 -23.34 19.74 14.94
C GLN A 355 -24.79 19.86 15.46
N THR A 356 -25.79 19.65 14.61
CA THR A 356 -27.20 19.59 15.06
C THR A 356 -27.51 18.35 15.87
N SER A 357 -26.72 17.28 15.70
CA SER A 357 -26.89 16.04 16.47
C SER A 357 -26.42 16.19 17.91
N VAL A 358 -27.27 15.81 18.86
CA VAL A 358 -26.92 15.80 20.28
C VAL A 358 -25.79 14.81 20.59
N HIS A 359 -25.66 13.76 19.79
CA HIS A 359 -24.62 12.75 19.94
C HIS A 359 -23.24 13.27 19.50
N LEU A 360 -23.18 14.26 18.62
CA LEU A 360 -21.93 14.77 18.06
C LEU A 360 -21.17 15.70 19.01
N LYS A 361 -21.80 16.28 20.01
CA LYS A 361 -21.14 17.11 21.04
C LYS A 361 -20.06 16.36 21.83
N GLN A 362 -20.09 15.04 21.77
CA GLN A 362 -19.15 14.15 22.47
C GLN A 362 -18.12 13.49 21.51
N LEU A 363 -18.13 13.84 20.24
CA LEU A 363 -17.23 13.26 19.24
C LEU A 363 -16.12 14.25 18.86
N ASN A 364 -14.93 13.73 18.60
CA ASN A 364 -13.83 14.53 18.09
C ASN A 364 -14.03 14.80 16.61
N CYS A 365 -14.17 16.08 16.26
CA CYS A 365 -14.32 16.53 14.88
C CYS A 365 -13.12 17.39 14.49
N ILE A 366 -12.27 16.88 13.59
CA ILE A 366 -11.07 17.55 13.11
C ILE A 366 -11.33 18.10 11.72
N GLY A 367 -11.11 19.37 11.55
CA GLY A 367 -11.31 20.07 10.28
C GLY A 367 -12.53 21.01 10.26
N PRO A 368 -12.86 21.57 9.07
CA PRO A 368 -12.26 21.31 7.76
C PRO A 368 -10.77 21.65 7.68
N ILE A 369 -9.97 20.82 7.01
CA ILE A 369 -8.56 21.06 6.74
C ILE A 369 -8.23 20.65 5.30
N PRO A 370 -7.19 21.22 4.64
CA PRO A 370 -6.70 20.73 3.37
C PRO A 370 -6.33 19.23 3.46
N ALA A 371 -6.62 18.47 2.41
CA ALA A 371 -6.18 17.07 2.35
C ALA A 371 -4.65 17.00 2.15
N LEU A 372 -4.01 15.89 2.55
CA LEU A 372 -2.55 15.67 2.35
C LEU A 372 -2.12 15.91 0.89
N MET A 373 -2.92 15.44 -0.07
CA MET A 373 -2.80 15.85 -1.47
C MET A 373 -3.89 16.87 -1.74
N THR A 374 -3.56 18.15 -1.52
CA THR A 374 -4.52 19.25 -1.60
C THR A 374 -5.04 19.45 -3.01
N ARG A 375 -4.23 19.20 -4.06
CA ARG A 375 -4.64 19.34 -5.46
C ARG A 375 -4.47 18.03 -6.23
N ARG A 376 -5.56 17.59 -6.89
CA ARG A 376 -5.57 16.37 -7.72
C ARG A 376 -6.46 16.60 -8.94
N ILE A 377 -5.93 16.32 -10.13
CA ILE A 377 -6.65 16.45 -11.42
C ILE A 377 -7.25 17.85 -11.58
N GLY A 378 -6.46 18.89 -11.24
CA GLY A 378 -6.90 20.29 -11.33
C GLY A 378 -7.93 20.72 -10.28
N ARG A 379 -8.33 19.85 -9.34
CA ARG A 379 -9.29 20.16 -8.28
C ARG A 379 -8.60 20.21 -6.93
N TYR A 380 -9.09 21.09 -6.05
CA TYR A 380 -8.63 21.22 -4.67
C TYR A 380 -9.47 20.36 -3.74
N ARG A 381 -8.83 19.80 -2.73
CA ARG A 381 -9.40 18.81 -1.82
C ARG A 381 -9.25 19.25 -0.37
N ALA A 382 -10.33 19.13 0.36
CA ALA A 382 -10.35 19.30 1.81
C ALA A 382 -10.99 18.07 2.49
N GLN A 383 -10.76 17.94 3.77
CA GLN A 383 -11.26 16.83 4.58
C GLN A 383 -11.77 17.30 5.95
N LEU A 384 -12.76 16.59 6.44
CA LEU A 384 -13.34 16.71 7.77
C LEU A 384 -13.46 15.32 8.36
N CYS A 385 -12.85 15.08 9.51
CA CYS A 385 -12.78 13.76 10.14
C CYS A 385 -13.55 13.74 11.46
N LEU A 386 -14.42 12.74 11.61
CA LEU A 386 -15.04 12.41 12.89
C LEU A 386 -14.35 11.18 13.47
N PHE A 387 -13.90 11.28 14.71
CA PHE A 387 -13.31 10.18 15.46
C PHE A 387 -14.20 9.83 16.66
N SER A 388 -14.46 8.55 16.87
CA SER A 388 -15.19 8.08 18.03
C SER A 388 -14.76 6.70 18.48
N GLN A 389 -14.53 6.53 19.78
CA GLN A 389 -14.40 5.22 20.40
C GLN A 389 -15.78 4.58 20.64
N ASP A 390 -16.83 5.40 20.73
CA ASP A 390 -18.22 4.95 20.87
C ASP A 390 -18.89 4.81 19.50
N THR A 391 -18.88 3.59 18.98
CA THR A 391 -19.48 3.27 17.68
C THR A 391 -21.01 3.48 17.68
N VAL A 392 -21.67 3.29 18.81
CA VAL A 392 -23.14 3.44 18.92
C VAL A 392 -23.53 4.90 18.73
N LYS A 393 -22.86 5.80 19.47
CA LYS A 393 -23.06 7.24 19.36
C LYS A 393 -22.73 7.76 17.96
N LEU A 394 -21.61 7.30 17.37
CA LEU A 394 -21.25 7.71 16.03
C LEU A 394 -22.32 7.30 15.00
N ARG A 395 -22.82 6.07 15.07
CA ARG A 395 -23.90 5.59 14.18
C ARG A 395 -25.21 6.34 14.40
N ALA A 396 -25.56 6.65 15.65
CA ALA A 396 -26.75 7.43 15.98
C ALA A 396 -26.64 8.84 15.38
N ALA A 397 -25.52 9.53 15.58
CA ALA A 397 -25.26 10.85 15.00
C ALA A 397 -25.37 10.86 13.47
N LEU A 398 -24.76 9.87 12.82
CA LEU A 398 -24.84 9.76 11.35
C LEU A 398 -26.26 9.48 10.87
N ARG A 399 -27.01 8.59 11.54
CA ARG A 399 -28.41 8.30 11.18
C ARG A 399 -29.31 9.52 11.33
N GLU A 400 -29.13 10.26 12.40
CA GLU A 400 -29.88 11.49 12.70
C GLU A 400 -29.60 12.58 11.65
N THR A 401 -28.34 12.76 11.25
CA THR A 401 -27.91 13.84 10.34
C THR A 401 -27.98 13.46 8.86
N MET A 402 -28.05 12.16 8.53
CA MET A 402 -28.01 11.68 7.14
C MET A 402 -29.10 12.27 6.25
N PRO A 403 -30.39 12.41 6.65
CA PRO A 403 -31.41 13.03 5.82
C PRO A 403 -31.07 14.47 5.43
N THR A 404 -30.56 15.26 6.39
CA THR A 404 -30.10 16.63 6.14
C THR A 404 -28.84 16.67 5.30
N LEU A 405 -27.89 15.78 5.53
CA LEU A 405 -26.67 15.65 4.71
C LEU A 405 -26.99 15.31 3.25
N GLN A 406 -28.01 14.48 3.00
CA GLN A 406 -28.46 14.16 1.64
C GLN A 406 -29.06 15.40 0.92
N SER A 407 -29.58 16.38 1.65
CA SER A 407 -30.02 17.63 1.08
C SER A 407 -28.87 18.58 0.68
N VAL A 408 -27.68 18.38 1.22
CA VAL A 408 -26.47 19.11 0.83
C VAL A 408 -25.98 18.59 -0.52
N LYS A 409 -26.47 19.22 -1.59
CA LYS A 409 -26.27 18.77 -2.97
C LYS A 409 -24.80 18.93 -3.41
N ASN A 410 -24.33 17.95 -4.16
CA ASN A 410 -23.17 18.11 -5.01
C ASN A 410 -23.52 19.04 -6.18
N THR A 411 -22.60 19.93 -6.53
CA THR A 411 -22.71 20.82 -7.70
C THR A 411 -21.74 20.37 -8.80
N SER A 412 -21.76 21.01 -9.95
CA SER A 412 -20.78 20.80 -11.00
C SER A 412 -19.36 21.18 -10.55
N THR A 413 -19.25 22.20 -9.71
CA THR A 413 -17.99 22.76 -9.21
C THR A 413 -17.51 22.10 -7.91
N VAL A 414 -18.41 21.73 -7.00
CA VAL A 414 -18.08 21.15 -5.69
C VAL A 414 -18.73 19.79 -5.53
N LYS A 415 -17.92 18.78 -5.29
CA LYS A 415 -18.37 17.40 -5.00
C LYS A 415 -17.88 16.98 -3.61
N TRP A 416 -18.75 16.32 -2.85
CA TRP A 416 -18.37 15.78 -1.56
C TRP A 416 -18.82 14.32 -1.41
N VAL A 417 -18.13 13.58 -0.55
CA VAL A 417 -18.38 12.16 -0.29
C VAL A 417 -18.10 11.82 1.16
N ILE A 418 -18.75 10.75 1.63
CA ILE A 418 -18.49 10.14 2.94
C ILE A 418 -17.67 8.88 2.74
N ASP A 419 -16.68 8.69 3.59
CA ASP A 419 -15.84 7.50 3.63
C ASP A 419 -15.73 7.01 5.08
N VAL A 420 -16.37 5.88 5.38
CA VAL A 420 -16.31 5.25 6.70
C VAL A 420 -15.11 4.30 6.74
N ASP A 421 -14.34 4.39 7.82
CA ASP A 421 -13.09 3.64 8.00
C ASP A 421 -12.15 3.84 6.80
N SER A 422 -11.87 5.11 6.47
CA SER A 422 -10.98 5.50 5.39
C SER A 422 -9.57 4.94 5.60
N PHE A 423 -8.90 4.54 4.52
CA PHE A 423 -7.50 4.10 4.56
C PHE A 423 -6.52 5.29 4.55
N ASP A 424 -6.95 6.43 4.04
CA ASP A 424 -6.16 7.65 3.97
C ASP A 424 -6.77 8.67 4.94
N ILE A 425 -6.10 8.96 6.03
CA ILE A 425 -6.49 9.99 7.00
C ILE A 425 -5.44 11.09 6.98
#